data_79efd4a729d76ba2646c7859c292df4e
#
_entry.id   79efd4a729d76ba2646c7859c292df4e
#
_cell.length_a   1.000
_cell.length_b   1.000
_cell.length_c   1.000
_cell.angle_alpha   90.00
_cell.angle_beta   90.00
_cell.angle_gamma   90.00
#
_symmetry.space_group_name_H-M   'P 1'
#
loop_
_entity.id
_entity.type
_entity.pdbx_description
1 polymer ?
#
loop_
_entity_poly.entity_id
_entity_poly.type
_entity_poly.pdbx_seq_one_letter_code
_entity_poly.pdbx_strand_id
1 'polypeptide(L)'
;KKETLEKHYFKNDEWLTEKGELFKKKLGLPDDTDPIPVGKEIVNGLILDMQVSPIIAVVLEGHNAVMTVKRLTGPTNIDDAMPGTIRGDYSHDTFDLANKSNRPNLTIIHATDDPTESEKEIDFWFSPDEIHSYKKPEEDVHYRTIKKE
;
A
#
# COMPACT_ATOMS: atom_id res chain seq x y z
N LYS A 1 -7.86 12.93 -7.28
CA LYS A 1 -7.26 13.98 -8.16
C LYS A 1 -5.74 13.82 -8.09
N LYS A 2 -5.01 14.18 -9.17
CA LYS A 2 -3.55 14.04 -9.24
C LYS A 2 -2.84 14.73 -8.07
N GLU A 3 -3.18 15.98 -7.77
CA GLU A 3 -2.64 16.77 -6.65
C GLU A 3 -2.79 16.06 -5.28
N THR A 4 -3.87 15.32 -5.10
CA THR A 4 -4.12 14.56 -3.87
C THR A 4 -3.13 13.40 -3.77
N LEU A 5 -2.93 12.67 -4.86
CA LEU A 5 -1.95 11.56 -4.91
C LEU A 5 -0.51 12.06 -4.78
N GLU A 6 -0.18 13.20 -5.38
CA GLU A 6 1.13 13.83 -5.20
C GLU A 6 1.41 14.13 -3.72
N LYS A 7 0.46 14.70 -2.98
CA LYS A 7 0.61 14.95 -1.54
C LYS A 7 0.78 13.67 -0.71
N HIS A 8 0.18 12.58 -1.15
CA HIS A 8 0.29 11.29 -0.47
C HIS A 8 1.67 10.65 -0.70
N TYR A 9 2.13 10.64 -1.94
CA TYR A 9 3.35 9.91 -2.32
C TYR A 9 4.64 10.74 -2.20
N PHE A 10 4.62 12.06 -2.45
CA PHE A 10 5.79 12.92 -2.27
C PHE A 10 5.92 13.34 -0.80
N LYS A 11 6.66 12.56 -0.01
CA LYS A 11 6.85 12.84 1.43
C LYS A 11 7.92 13.92 1.65
N ASN A 12 9.17 13.67 1.27
CA ASN A 12 10.30 14.60 1.36
C ASN A 12 11.49 14.10 0.51
N ASP A 13 12.54 14.91 0.41
CA ASP A 13 13.73 14.58 -0.38
C ASP A 13 14.53 13.40 0.22
N GLU A 14 14.53 13.22 1.54
CA GLU A 14 15.17 12.06 2.19
C GLU A 14 14.52 10.75 1.76
N TRP A 15 13.20 10.72 1.77
CA TRP A 15 12.44 9.56 1.32
C TRP A 15 12.62 9.29 -0.18
N LEU A 16 12.65 10.36 -1.01
CA LEU A 16 12.94 10.23 -2.45
C LEU A 16 14.33 9.67 -2.71
N THR A 17 15.32 10.13 -1.93
CA THR A 17 16.70 9.64 -2.01
C THR A 17 16.76 8.15 -1.66
N GLU A 18 16.14 7.74 -0.54
CA GLU A 18 16.10 6.33 -0.13
C GLU A 18 15.48 5.44 -1.22
N LYS A 19 14.33 5.84 -1.76
CA LYS A 19 13.65 5.09 -2.83
C LYS A 19 14.47 5.10 -4.12
N GLY A 20 15.03 6.23 -4.48
CA GLY A 20 15.91 6.36 -5.65
C GLY A 20 17.14 5.46 -5.57
N GLU A 21 17.83 5.42 -4.42
CA GLU A 21 18.96 4.51 -4.20
C GLU A 21 18.58 3.04 -4.30
N LEU A 22 17.43 2.66 -3.73
CA LEU A 22 16.92 1.30 -3.83
C LEU A 22 16.69 0.87 -5.28
N PHE A 23 16.06 1.75 -6.06
CA PHE A 23 15.71 1.45 -7.45
C PHE A 23 16.89 1.61 -8.40
N LYS A 24 17.80 2.53 -8.14
CA LYS A 24 19.07 2.66 -8.88
C LYS A 24 19.82 1.32 -8.93
N LYS A 25 19.91 0.64 -7.78
CA LYS A 25 20.50 -0.70 -7.70
C LYS A 25 19.71 -1.74 -8.49
N LYS A 26 18.37 -1.72 -8.40
CA LYS A 26 17.51 -2.67 -9.13
C LYS A 26 17.56 -2.47 -10.64
N LEU A 27 17.68 -1.23 -11.11
CA LEU A 27 17.74 -0.88 -12.53
C LEU A 27 19.13 -0.97 -13.12
N GLY A 28 20.17 -1.27 -12.30
CA GLY A 28 21.56 -1.33 -12.74
C GLY A 28 22.11 0.00 -13.23
N LEU A 29 21.61 1.13 -12.68
CA LEU A 29 22.08 2.45 -13.02
C LEU A 29 23.46 2.72 -12.40
N PRO A 30 24.29 3.60 -13.00
CA PRO A 30 25.59 3.98 -12.48
C PRO A 30 25.52 4.50 -11.03
N ASP A 31 26.55 4.23 -10.23
CA ASP A 31 26.58 4.63 -8.81
C ASP A 31 26.56 6.15 -8.60
N ASP A 32 27.01 6.93 -9.57
CA ASP A 32 26.99 8.39 -9.58
C ASP A 32 25.67 9.01 -10.03
N THR A 33 24.67 8.19 -10.39
CA THR A 33 23.33 8.68 -10.75
C THR A 33 22.66 9.33 -9.55
N ASP A 34 22.15 10.56 -9.73
CA ASP A 34 21.38 11.25 -8.69
C ASP A 34 20.11 10.45 -8.34
N PRO A 35 19.91 10.03 -7.09
CA PRO A 35 18.77 9.21 -6.69
C PRO A 35 17.43 9.98 -6.67
N ILE A 36 17.45 11.30 -6.47
CA ILE A 36 16.18 12.08 -6.34
C ILE A 36 15.34 12.04 -7.62
N PRO A 37 15.88 12.29 -8.83
CA PRO A 37 15.11 12.11 -10.06
C PRO A 37 14.57 10.70 -10.24
N VAL A 38 15.34 9.68 -9.91
CA VAL A 38 14.91 8.27 -9.97
C VAL A 38 13.73 8.03 -9.00
N GLY A 39 13.83 8.51 -7.77
CA GLY A 39 12.74 8.42 -6.80
C GLY A 39 11.47 9.14 -7.26
N LYS A 40 11.59 10.32 -7.88
CA LYS A 40 10.45 11.07 -8.44
C LYS A 40 9.78 10.33 -9.59
N GLU A 41 10.56 9.70 -10.47
CA GLU A 41 10.00 8.95 -11.59
C GLU A 41 9.19 7.73 -11.12
N ILE A 42 9.66 7.04 -10.07
CA ILE A 42 8.93 5.94 -9.45
C ILE A 42 7.61 6.42 -8.85
N VAL A 43 7.64 7.52 -8.10
CA VAL A 43 6.42 8.10 -7.52
C VAL A 43 5.43 8.51 -8.61
N ASN A 44 5.89 9.12 -9.69
CA ASN A 44 5.05 9.43 -10.84
C ASN A 44 4.43 8.17 -11.44
N GLY A 45 5.20 7.09 -11.55
CA GLY A 45 4.70 5.79 -11.99
C GLY A 45 3.58 5.26 -11.10
N LEU A 46 3.74 5.32 -9.77
CA LEU A 46 2.71 4.91 -8.81
C LEU A 46 1.45 5.78 -8.90
N ILE A 47 1.60 7.09 -9.09
CA ILE A 47 0.48 8.01 -9.28
C ILE A 47 -0.28 7.69 -10.58
N LEU A 48 0.44 7.39 -11.66
CA LEU A 48 -0.18 6.99 -12.92
C LEU A 48 -0.93 5.66 -12.78
N ASP A 49 -0.35 4.67 -12.09
CA ASP A 49 -1.00 3.39 -11.82
C ASP A 49 -2.32 3.58 -11.07
N MET A 50 -2.34 4.41 -10.04
CA MET A 50 -3.54 4.75 -9.29
C MET A 50 -4.62 5.51 -10.12
N GLN A 51 -4.27 5.98 -11.31
CA GLN A 51 -5.18 6.72 -12.21
C GLN A 51 -5.67 5.88 -13.40
N VAL A 52 -5.16 4.67 -13.58
CA VAL A 52 -5.52 3.79 -14.71
C VAL A 52 -7.00 3.38 -14.65
N SER A 53 -7.55 3.18 -13.45
CA SER A 53 -8.93 2.76 -13.25
C SER A 53 -9.50 3.35 -11.95
N PRO A 54 -10.83 3.33 -11.78
CA PRO A 54 -11.42 3.62 -10.49
C PRO A 54 -10.88 2.69 -9.40
N ILE A 55 -10.58 3.25 -8.24
CA ILE A 55 -10.17 2.51 -7.04
C ILE A 55 -11.31 2.45 -6.04
N ILE A 56 -11.34 1.38 -5.24
CA ILE A 56 -12.24 1.23 -4.11
C ILE A 56 -11.39 1.36 -2.85
N ALA A 57 -11.65 2.39 -2.06
CA ALA A 57 -11.06 2.56 -0.73
C ALA A 57 -11.98 1.92 0.32
N VAL A 58 -11.39 1.21 1.28
CA VAL A 58 -12.12 0.50 2.33
C VAL A 58 -11.43 0.69 3.67
N VAL A 59 -12.18 1.06 4.69
CA VAL A 59 -11.71 1.06 6.09
C VAL A 59 -12.15 -0.26 6.73
N LEU A 60 -11.21 -0.97 7.32
CA LEU A 60 -11.43 -2.21 8.02
C LEU A 60 -11.06 -2.05 9.49
N GLU A 61 -11.99 -2.33 10.39
CA GLU A 61 -11.79 -2.26 11.83
C GLU A 61 -11.87 -3.66 12.45
N GLY A 62 -10.98 -3.93 13.42
CA GLY A 62 -11.00 -5.17 14.17
C GLY A 62 -9.70 -5.41 14.95
N HIS A 63 -9.71 -6.48 15.75
CA HIS A 63 -8.50 -6.86 16.50
C HIS A 63 -7.36 -7.17 15.55
N ASN A 64 -6.24 -6.46 15.75
CA ASN A 64 -5.03 -6.62 14.93
C ASN A 64 -5.28 -6.45 13.42
N ALA A 65 -6.17 -5.51 13.06
CA ALA A 65 -6.66 -5.33 11.69
C ALA A 65 -5.53 -5.16 10.67
N VAL A 66 -4.52 -4.32 10.95
CA VAL A 66 -3.39 -4.06 10.04
C VAL A 66 -2.68 -5.36 9.67
N MET A 67 -2.30 -6.17 10.66
CA MET A 67 -1.60 -7.45 10.42
C MET A 67 -2.49 -8.48 9.72
N THR A 68 -3.78 -8.49 10.05
CA THR A 68 -4.74 -9.41 9.43
C THR A 68 -4.92 -9.08 7.96
N VAL A 69 -5.15 -7.81 7.64
CA VAL A 69 -5.27 -7.33 6.26
C VAL A 69 -3.99 -7.59 5.48
N LYS A 70 -2.82 -7.33 6.08
CA LYS A 70 -1.52 -7.59 5.44
C LYS A 70 -1.34 -9.06 5.06
N ARG A 71 -1.71 -9.98 5.95
CA ARG A 71 -1.66 -11.44 5.68
C ARG A 71 -2.58 -11.85 4.54
N LEU A 72 -3.80 -11.29 4.51
CA LEU A 72 -4.77 -11.56 3.44
C LEU A 72 -4.32 -10.97 2.11
N THR A 73 -3.70 -9.80 2.12
CA THR A 73 -3.20 -9.14 0.91
C THR A 73 -2.06 -9.92 0.27
N GLY A 74 -1.15 -10.44 1.06
CA GLY A 74 0.09 -11.06 0.59
C GLY A 74 1.21 -10.04 0.32
N PRO A 75 2.45 -10.49 0.08
CA PRO A 75 3.62 -9.64 -0.17
C PRO A 75 3.46 -8.81 -1.46
N THR A 76 4.19 -7.69 -1.52
CA THR A 76 4.16 -6.80 -2.70
C THR A 76 4.77 -7.45 -3.94
N ASN A 77 5.79 -8.28 -3.75
CA ASN A 77 6.31 -9.11 -4.82
C ASN A 77 5.38 -10.31 -5.02
N ILE A 78 4.75 -10.39 -6.18
CA ILE A 78 3.76 -11.42 -6.48
C ILE A 78 4.39 -12.80 -6.60
N ASP A 79 5.65 -12.89 -7.01
CA ASP A 79 6.39 -14.16 -7.06
C ASP A 79 6.50 -14.84 -5.69
N ASP A 80 6.42 -14.05 -4.61
CA ASP A 80 6.46 -14.52 -3.21
C ASP A 80 5.05 -14.70 -2.61
N ALA A 81 4.00 -14.35 -3.37
CA ALA A 81 2.62 -14.37 -2.87
C ALA A 81 2.05 -15.79 -2.89
N MET A 82 1.73 -16.30 -1.69
CA MET A 82 1.17 -17.65 -1.54
C MET A 82 -0.28 -17.71 -2.02
N PRO A 83 -0.72 -18.85 -2.58
CA PRO A 83 -2.13 -19.13 -2.81
C PRO A 83 -2.96 -18.92 -1.54
N GLY A 84 -4.16 -18.35 -1.69
CA GLY A 84 -5.02 -17.95 -0.57
C GLY A 84 -4.80 -16.52 -0.10
N THR A 85 -3.82 -15.82 -0.65
CA THR A 85 -3.71 -14.36 -0.51
C THR A 85 -4.34 -13.66 -1.70
N ILE A 86 -4.78 -12.40 -1.52
CA ILE A 86 -5.40 -11.65 -2.63
C ILE A 86 -4.44 -11.52 -3.81
N ARG A 87 -3.18 -11.20 -3.55
CA ARG A 87 -2.18 -11.10 -4.62
C ARG A 87 -1.84 -12.44 -5.23
N GLY A 88 -1.73 -13.50 -4.43
CA GLY A 88 -1.42 -14.84 -4.93
C GLY A 88 -2.51 -15.43 -5.81
N ASP A 89 -3.78 -15.10 -5.53
CA ASP A 89 -4.91 -15.68 -6.25
C ASP A 89 -5.35 -14.85 -7.47
N TYR A 90 -5.16 -13.53 -7.42
CA TYR A 90 -5.75 -12.61 -8.41
C TYR A 90 -4.75 -11.73 -9.16
N SER A 91 -3.48 -11.69 -8.78
CA SER A 91 -2.47 -10.92 -9.50
C SER A 91 -1.60 -11.81 -10.35
N HIS A 92 -1.20 -11.31 -11.51
CA HIS A 92 -0.32 -11.98 -12.48
C HIS A 92 0.87 -11.12 -12.88
N ASP A 93 1.02 -9.93 -12.29
CA ASP A 93 2.03 -8.97 -12.68
C ASP A 93 3.23 -9.04 -11.76
N THR A 94 4.35 -9.53 -12.26
CA THR A 94 5.61 -9.61 -11.53
C THR A 94 6.48 -8.38 -11.75
N PHE A 95 7.43 -8.13 -10.86
CA PHE A 95 8.43 -7.07 -11.07
C PHE A 95 9.28 -7.32 -12.33
N ASP A 96 9.57 -8.56 -12.67
CA ASP A 96 10.31 -8.90 -13.89
C ASP A 96 9.54 -8.51 -15.15
N LEU A 97 8.25 -8.83 -15.20
CA LEU A 97 7.37 -8.45 -16.31
C LEU A 97 7.21 -6.92 -16.41
N ALA A 98 7.00 -6.26 -15.29
CA ALA A 98 6.86 -4.82 -15.22
C ALA A 98 8.11 -4.10 -15.72
N ASN A 99 9.28 -4.53 -15.24
CA ASN A 99 10.59 -3.99 -15.64
C ASN A 99 10.87 -4.19 -17.14
N LYS A 100 10.62 -5.39 -17.67
CA LYS A 100 10.75 -5.68 -19.11
C LYS A 100 9.82 -4.83 -19.96
N SER A 101 8.67 -4.45 -19.41
CA SER A 101 7.68 -3.62 -20.08
C SER A 101 7.86 -2.12 -19.83
N ASN A 102 8.92 -1.73 -19.10
CA ASN A 102 9.23 -0.35 -18.71
C ASN A 102 8.04 0.39 -18.10
N ARG A 103 7.36 -0.23 -17.15
CA ARG A 103 6.19 0.30 -16.44
C ARG A 103 6.22 -0.08 -14.95
N PRO A 104 5.43 0.60 -14.10
CA PRO A 104 5.23 0.17 -12.72
C PRO A 104 4.63 -1.24 -12.64
N ASN A 105 4.94 -1.94 -11.54
CA ASN A 105 4.27 -3.19 -11.18
C ASN A 105 2.83 -2.88 -10.76
N LEU A 106 1.87 -3.47 -11.46
CA LEU A 106 0.44 -3.30 -11.20
C LEU A 106 0.01 -4.13 -10.01
N THR A 107 -0.05 -3.51 -8.85
CA THR A 107 -0.58 -4.15 -7.65
C THR A 107 -2.10 -3.95 -7.59
N ILE A 108 -2.85 -5.03 -7.46
CA ILE A 108 -4.32 -5.00 -7.45
C ILE A 108 -4.90 -4.50 -6.13
N ILE A 109 -4.07 -4.43 -5.09
CA ILE A 109 -4.45 -3.99 -3.75
C ILE A 109 -3.26 -3.33 -3.05
N HIS A 110 -3.55 -2.24 -2.33
CA HIS A 110 -2.65 -1.61 -1.39
C HIS A 110 -3.17 -1.83 0.04
N ALA A 111 -2.26 -2.05 0.97
CA ALA A 111 -2.54 -2.09 2.41
C ALA A 111 -1.30 -1.60 3.15
N THR A 112 -1.50 -0.81 4.20
CA THR A 112 -0.41 -0.32 5.04
C THR A 112 0.19 -1.42 5.91
N ASP A 113 1.43 -1.24 6.34
CA ASP A 113 2.15 -2.16 7.21
C ASP A 113 2.18 -1.69 8.67
N ASP A 114 1.81 -0.44 8.91
CA ASP A 114 1.95 0.24 10.20
C ASP A 114 0.63 0.88 10.64
N PRO A 115 0.20 0.71 11.90
CA PRO A 115 -1.03 1.31 12.40
C PRO A 115 -1.05 2.84 12.29
N THR A 116 0.07 3.51 12.52
CA THR A 116 0.16 4.98 12.45
C THR A 116 0.01 5.48 11.00
N GLU A 117 0.59 4.77 10.04
CA GLU A 117 0.38 5.09 8.63
C GLU A 117 -1.07 4.77 8.21
N SER A 118 -1.68 3.72 8.76
CA SER A 118 -3.08 3.38 8.51
C SER A 118 -4.02 4.53 8.93
N GLU A 119 -3.82 5.11 10.11
CA GLU A 119 -4.60 6.26 10.57
C GLU A 119 -4.46 7.47 9.64
N LYS A 120 -3.23 7.79 9.22
CA LYS A 120 -2.98 8.89 8.26
C LYS A 120 -3.62 8.64 6.90
N GLU A 121 -3.61 7.40 6.41
CA GLU A 121 -4.27 7.05 5.15
C GLU A 121 -5.79 7.12 5.26
N ILE A 122 -6.37 6.76 6.41
CA ILE A 122 -7.80 6.92 6.66
C ILE A 122 -8.17 8.40 6.58
N ASP A 123 -7.46 9.27 7.31
CA ASP A 123 -7.69 10.72 7.30
C ASP A 123 -7.48 11.35 5.91
N PHE A 124 -6.61 10.75 5.11
CA PHE A 124 -6.34 11.20 3.75
C PHE A 124 -7.44 10.82 2.75
N TRP A 125 -7.97 9.59 2.85
CA TRP A 125 -8.94 9.06 1.89
C TRP A 125 -10.38 9.34 2.25
N PHE A 126 -10.70 9.51 3.54
CA PHE A 126 -12.05 9.63 4.07
C PHE A 126 -12.21 10.88 4.92
N SER A 127 -13.35 11.53 4.79
CA SER A 127 -13.83 12.49 5.77
C SER A 127 -14.50 11.76 6.94
N PRO A 128 -14.57 12.36 8.15
CA PRO A 128 -15.16 11.69 9.32
C PRO A 128 -16.62 11.25 9.14
N ASP A 129 -17.37 11.93 8.30
CA ASP A 129 -18.77 11.62 7.98
C ASP A 129 -18.94 10.45 6.98
N GLU A 130 -17.87 10.02 6.33
CA GLU A 130 -17.86 8.84 5.46
C GLU A 130 -17.52 7.55 6.24
N ILE A 131 -17.10 7.68 7.50
CA ILE A 131 -16.76 6.52 8.35
C ILE A 131 -17.96 6.21 9.25
N HIS A 132 -18.56 5.04 9.03
CA HIS A 132 -19.75 4.61 9.75
C HIS A 132 -19.37 3.71 10.92
N SER A 133 -19.80 4.10 12.14
CA SER A 133 -19.69 3.26 13.33
C SER A 133 -20.91 2.36 13.44
N TYR A 134 -20.68 1.05 13.56
CA TYR A 134 -21.72 0.07 13.83
C TYR A 134 -21.16 -1.05 14.69
N LYS A 135 -22.04 -1.69 15.46
CA LYS A 135 -21.66 -2.82 16.33
C LYS A 135 -22.13 -4.13 15.74
N LYS A 136 -21.24 -5.09 15.65
CA LYS A 136 -21.60 -6.45 15.26
C LYS A 136 -22.05 -7.26 16.48
N PRO A 137 -23.05 -8.16 16.35
CA PRO A 137 -23.52 -8.98 17.47
C PRO A 137 -22.41 -9.80 18.16
N GLU A 138 -21.44 -10.29 17.39
CA GLU A 138 -20.34 -11.10 17.87
C GLU A 138 -19.29 -10.31 18.68
N GLU A 139 -19.28 -8.98 18.62
CA GLU A 139 -18.33 -8.14 19.36
C GLU A 139 -18.51 -8.27 20.88
N ASP A 140 -19.75 -8.44 21.35
CA ASP A 140 -20.04 -8.68 22.76
C ASP A 140 -19.41 -9.97 23.29
N VAL A 141 -19.16 -10.91 22.40
CA VAL A 141 -18.52 -12.19 22.75
C VAL A 141 -16.99 -12.06 22.67
N HIS A 142 -16.48 -11.46 21.59
CA HIS A 142 -15.05 -11.39 21.31
C HIS A 142 -14.31 -10.37 22.19
N TYR A 143 -14.94 -9.23 22.52
CA TYR A 143 -14.32 -8.14 23.27
C TYR A 143 -14.81 -8.01 24.71
N ARG A 144 -15.59 -8.97 25.20
CA ARG A 144 -16.03 -8.95 26.59
C ARG A 144 -14.86 -9.05 27.58
N THR A 145 -14.87 -8.18 28.56
CA THR A 145 -13.93 -8.27 29.68
C THR A 145 -14.33 -9.44 30.58
N ILE A 146 -13.50 -10.45 30.68
CA ILE A 146 -13.67 -11.52 31.67
C ILE A 146 -13.24 -10.94 33.03
N LYS A 147 -14.21 -10.64 33.89
CA LYS A 147 -13.90 -10.29 35.28
C LYS A 147 -13.31 -11.53 35.93
N LYS A 148 -12.05 -11.45 36.38
CA LYS A 148 -11.49 -12.45 37.31
C LYS A 148 -12.19 -12.23 38.65
N GLU A 149 -12.93 -13.20 39.13
CA GLU A 149 -13.42 -13.29 40.50
C GLU A 149 -12.24 -13.49 41.47
#